data_993538e32b3bca583832d670e47dec7a
#
_entry.id   993538e32b3bca583832d670e47dec7a
#
_cell.length_a   1.000
_cell.length_b   1.000
_cell.length_c   1.000
_cell.angle_alpha   90.00
_cell.angle_beta   90.00
_cell.angle_gamma   90.00
#
_symmetry.space_group_name_H-M   'P 1'
#
loop_
_entity.id
_entity.type
_entity.pdbx_description
1 polymer ?
#
loop_
_entity_poly.entity_id
_entity_poly.type
_entity_poly.pdbx_seq_one_letter_code
_entity_poly.pdbx_strand_id
1 'polypeptide(L)'
;MAGINQLKGTGSAGGIAVPTALDERDSAALKTLLSGVQASDPQVRTSAWQGAGAVGAAAVQPLAEVVEEGELEVSRAAKRAMWQIVRHVGRPGGDRRENDAVVSALVALLSSAQSVPVRREVVRMLSEIGGDESVPAISSLLSHGDLREEARMALERIPGSASLQALKNALKSAPKDFKLNVAQSLRARGVEVQGYACRKLVPTKQTQVKPVDAR
;
A
#
# COMPACT_ATOMS: atom_id res chain seq x y z
N MET A 1 -57.33 40.81 -3.01
CA MET A 1 -56.15 41.62 -2.74
C MET A 1 -54.96 40.72 -2.54
N ALA A 2 -54.01 40.87 -3.43
CA ALA A 2 -52.82 40.01 -3.54
C ALA A 2 -51.74 40.41 -2.55
N GLY A 3 -51.06 39.47 -1.98
CA GLY A 3 -49.83 39.67 -1.20
C GLY A 3 -48.76 38.74 -1.70
N ILE A 4 -47.89 39.24 -2.59
CA ILE A 4 -46.76 38.55 -3.15
C ILE A 4 -45.63 38.64 -2.13
N ASN A 5 -45.13 37.53 -1.62
CA ASN A 5 -43.96 37.49 -0.75
C ASN A 5 -42.76 36.96 -1.58
N GLN A 6 -41.83 37.91 -1.87
CA GLN A 6 -40.55 37.60 -2.54
C GLN A 6 -39.60 36.91 -1.57
N LEU A 7 -39.19 35.71 -1.88
CA LEU A 7 -38.06 35.04 -1.25
C LEU A 7 -36.75 35.51 -1.92
N LYS A 8 -35.96 36.30 -1.19
CA LYS A 8 -34.59 36.64 -1.55
C LYS A 8 -33.69 35.43 -1.38
N GLY A 9 -33.18 34.91 -2.48
CA GLY A 9 -32.10 33.95 -2.46
C GLY A 9 -30.78 34.63 -2.05
N THR A 10 -30.22 34.20 -0.96
CA THR A 10 -28.84 34.54 -0.57
C THR A 10 -27.91 33.53 -1.22
N GLY A 11 -27.23 33.94 -2.29
CA GLY A 11 -26.14 33.19 -2.89
C GLY A 11 -24.97 33.13 -1.91
N SER A 12 -24.65 31.92 -1.46
CA SER A 12 -23.41 31.64 -0.73
C SER A 12 -22.26 31.67 -1.74
N ALA A 13 -21.46 32.76 -1.68
CA ALA A 13 -20.18 32.80 -2.37
C ALA A 13 -19.25 31.77 -1.73
N GLY A 14 -18.87 30.75 -2.48
CA GLY A 14 -17.82 29.80 -2.09
C GLY A 14 -16.51 30.53 -1.86
N GLY A 15 -16.17 30.76 -0.60
CA GLY A 15 -14.88 31.34 -0.23
C GLY A 15 -13.78 30.35 -0.64
N ILE A 16 -12.82 30.82 -1.44
CA ILE A 16 -11.56 30.14 -1.69
C ILE A 16 -10.86 30.09 -0.33
N ALA A 17 -10.68 28.86 0.20
CA ALA A 17 -9.95 28.66 1.45
C ALA A 17 -8.51 29.14 1.25
N VAL A 18 -8.10 30.12 2.04
CA VAL A 18 -6.70 30.58 2.09
C VAL A 18 -5.89 29.48 2.78
N PRO A 19 -4.75 29.05 2.22
CA PRO A 19 -3.89 28.05 2.86
C PRO A 19 -3.57 28.44 4.30
N THR A 20 -3.72 27.50 5.22
CA THR A 20 -3.40 27.72 6.62
C THR A 20 -1.90 27.55 6.86
N ALA A 21 -1.37 28.07 7.96
CA ALA A 21 0.04 27.91 8.33
C ALA A 21 0.46 26.42 8.50
N LEU A 22 -0.49 25.51 8.70
CA LEU A 22 -0.28 24.08 8.71
C LEU A 22 -0.02 23.57 7.30
N ASP A 23 -0.79 23.98 6.30
CA ASP A 23 -0.61 23.60 4.89
C ASP A 23 0.73 24.07 4.34
N GLU A 24 1.22 25.24 4.77
CA GLU A 24 2.53 25.78 4.39
C GLU A 24 3.68 24.93 4.98
N ARG A 25 3.58 24.49 6.23
CA ARG A 25 4.57 23.62 6.89
C ARG A 25 4.64 22.27 6.22
N ASP A 26 3.50 21.66 5.91
CA ASP A 26 3.41 20.37 5.24
C ASP A 26 4.00 20.45 3.83
N SER A 27 3.74 21.56 3.12
CA SER A 27 4.34 21.83 1.81
C SER A 27 5.86 21.98 1.88
N ALA A 28 6.39 22.66 2.91
CA ALA A 28 7.83 22.82 3.12
C ALA A 28 8.50 21.47 3.49
N ALA A 29 7.87 20.67 4.35
CA ALA A 29 8.35 19.34 4.72
C ALA A 29 8.40 18.41 3.50
N LEU A 30 7.37 18.41 2.67
CA LEU A 30 7.34 17.66 1.42
C LEU A 30 8.47 18.06 0.46
N LYS A 31 8.67 19.36 0.23
CA LYS A 31 9.78 19.85 -0.60
C LYS A 31 11.14 19.43 -0.07
N THR A 32 11.34 19.53 1.24
CA THR A 32 12.59 19.09 1.89
C THR A 32 12.83 17.60 1.69
N LEU A 33 11.81 16.77 1.87
CA LEU A 33 11.89 15.34 1.65
C LEU A 33 12.26 15.03 0.19
N LEU A 34 11.54 15.59 -0.78
CA LEU A 34 11.76 15.31 -2.20
C LEU A 34 13.14 15.75 -2.68
N SER A 35 13.60 16.95 -2.28
CA SER A 35 14.95 17.40 -2.61
C SER A 35 16.03 16.53 -1.95
N GLY A 36 15.78 16.09 -0.70
CA GLY A 36 16.70 15.24 0.02
C GLY A 36 16.84 13.83 -0.57
N VAL A 37 15.77 13.17 -0.98
CA VAL A 37 15.84 11.84 -1.60
C VAL A 37 16.50 11.87 -2.99
N GLN A 38 16.50 13.04 -3.66
CA GLN A 38 17.11 13.26 -4.95
C GLN A 38 18.54 13.83 -4.86
N ALA A 39 19.04 14.11 -3.66
CA ALA A 39 20.38 14.66 -3.48
C ALA A 39 21.46 13.71 -4.00
N SER A 40 22.55 14.25 -4.52
CA SER A 40 23.72 13.46 -4.94
C SER A 40 24.47 12.82 -3.77
N ASP A 41 24.44 13.47 -2.60
CA ASP A 41 25.08 12.98 -1.38
C ASP A 41 24.27 11.82 -0.76
N PRO A 42 24.86 10.61 -0.57
CA PRO A 42 24.22 9.47 0.05
C PRO A 42 23.77 9.71 1.51
N GLN A 43 24.46 10.55 2.25
CA GLN A 43 24.11 10.85 3.65
C GLN A 43 22.86 11.73 3.70
N VAL A 44 22.76 12.72 2.82
CA VAL A 44 21.57 13.57 2.67
C VAL A 44 20.36 12.70 2.28
N ARG A 45 20.52 11.81 1.29
CA ARG A 45 19.45 10.87 0.91
C ARG A 45 19.01 9.99 2.07
N THR A 46 19.99 9.51 2.86
CA THR A 46 19.67 8.65 4.02
C THR A 46 18.90 9.41 5.08
N SER A 47 19.32 10.61 5.45
CA SER A 47 18.60 11.44 6.41
C SER A 47 17.19 11.78 5.94
N ALA A 48 17.03 12.06 4.65
CA ALA A 48 15.73 12.38 4.05
C ALA A 48 14.74 11.20 4.16
N TRP A 49 15.11 10.00 3.70
CA TRP A 49 14.18 8.87 3.76
C TRP A 49 13.89 8.41 5.19
N GLN A 50 14.83 8.54 6.13
CA GLN A 50 14.61 8.23 7.54
C GLN A 50 13.58 9.18 8.19
N GLY A 51 13.58 10.46 7.80
CA GLY A 51 12.63 11.45 8.29
C GLY A 51 11.26 11.43 7.61
N ALA A 52 11.04 10.61 6.57
CA ALA A 52 9.85 10.68 5.73
C ALA A 52 8.54 10.36 6.47
N GLY A 53 8.58 9.61 7.58
CA GLY A 53 7.39 9.14 8.27
C GLY A 53 6.39 10.23 8.63
N ALA A 54 6.88 11.36 9.11
CA ALA A 54 6.04 12.48 9.55
C ALA A 54 5.40 13.29 8.40
N VAL A 55 5.89 13.13 7.15
CA VAL A 55 5.32 13.85 6.00
C VAL A 55 3.99 13.22 5.54
N GLY A 56 3.82 11.93 5.76
CA GLY A 56 2.55 11.24 5.59
C GLY A 56 2.06 11.14 4.14
N ALA A 57 0.74 11.17 3.99
CA ALA A 57 0.04 10.87 2.72
C ALA A 57 0.44 11.80 1.56
N ALA A 58 0.74 13.08 1.83
CA ALA A 58 1.11 14.05 0.82
C ALA A 58 2.36 13.66 0.02
N ALA A 59 3.25 12.85 0.61
CA ALA A 59 4.47 12.42 -0.05
C ALA A 59 4.30 11.14 -0.91
N VAL A 60 3.21 10.40 -0.77
CA VAL A 60 3.05 9.08 -1.40
C VAL A 60 3.12 9.16 -2.92
N GLN A 61 2.30 10.01 -3.53
CA GLN A 61 2.28 10.17 -5.00
C GLN A 61 3.60 10.74 -5.54
N PRO A 62 4.16 11.86 -5.02
CA PRO A 62 5.42 12.39 -5.51
C PRO A 62 6.60 11.40 -5.34
N LEU A 63 6.65 10.65 -4.24
CA LEU A 63 7.67 9.62 -4.06
C LEU A 63 7.52 8.46 -5.05
N ALA A 64 6.30 8.06 -5.39
CA ALA A 64 6.06 7.04 -6.40
C ALA A 64 6.56 7.48 -7.79
N GLU A 65 6.41 8.75 -8.15
CA GLU A 65 6.96 9.34 -9.37
C GLU A 65 8.49 9.29 -9.35
N VAL A 66 9.12 9.64 -8.23
CA VAL A 66 10.59 9.52 -8.07
C VAL A 66 11.04 8.05 -8.13
N VAL A 67 10.24 7.10 -7.64
CA VAL A 67 10.55 5.65 -7.78
C VAL A 67 10.53 5.23 -9.25
N GLU A 68 9.60 5.76 -10.03
CA GLU A 68 9.41 5.42 -11.45
C GLU A 68 10.50 6.00 -12.34
N GLU A 69 10.84 7.27 -12.15
CA GLU A 69 11.67 8.07 -13.05
C GLU A 69 13.12 8.23 -12.59
N GLY A 70 13.37 8.01 -11.30
CA GLY A 70 14.68 8.27 -10.69
C GLY A 70 15.73 7.24 -11.04
N GLU A 71 17.00 7.68 -11.05
CA GLU A 71 18.13 6.76 -11.09
C GLU A 71 18.12 5.78 -9.90
N LEU A 72 18.84 4.67 -10.03
CA LEU A 72 18.76 3.52 -9.10
C LEU A 72 18.82 3.92 -7.61
N GLU A 73 19.79 4.75 -7.22
CA GLU A 73 19.96 5.12 -5.80
C GLU A 73 18.89 6.11 -5.32
N VAL A 74 18.43 7.00 -6.19
CA VAL A 74 17.33 7.92 -5.94
C VAL A 74 16.01 7.15 -5.81
N SER A 75 15.71 6.25 -6.75
CA SER A 75 14.55 5.37 -6.72
C SER A 75 14.52 4.51 -5.45
N ARG A 76 15.68 3.96 -5.04
CA ARG A 76 15.80 3.21 -3.78
C ARG A 76 15.52 4.07 -2.55
N ALA A 77 16.02 5.31 -2.53
CA ALA A 77 15.77 6.23 -1.42
C ALA A 77 14.29 6.61 -1.34
N ALA A 78 13.66 6.93 -2.47
CA ALA A 78 12.24 7.23 -2.54
C ALA A 78 11.37 6.03 -2.09
N LYS A 79 11.70 4.82 -2.52
CA LYS A 79 11.02 3.61 -2.05
C LYS A 79 11.18 3.39 -0.55
N ARG A 80 12.38 3.63 0.02
CA ARG A 80 12.59 3.57 1.48
C ARG A 80 11.77 4.62 2.22
N ALA A 81 11.66 5.83 1.64
CA ALA A 81 10.82 6.90 2.20
C ALA A 81 9.35 6.48 2.26
N MET A 82 8.80 5.90 1.19
CA MET A 82 7.43 5.36 1.19
C MET A 82 7.24 4.29 2.27
N TRP A 83 8.18 3.35 2.40
CA TRP A 83 8.13 2.33 3.46
C TRP A 83 8.25 2.93 4.86
N GLN A 84 8.99 4.02 5.02
CA GLN A 84 9.08 4.72 6.30
C GLN A 84 7.75 5.38 6.68
N ILE A 85 7.03 5.94 5.71
CA ILE A 85 5.67 6.47 5.92
C ILE A 85 4.73 5.33 6.35
N VAL A 86 4.73 4.20 5.65
CA VAL A 86 3.90 3.03 5.97
C VAL A 86 4.16 2.53 7.40
N ARG A 87 5.43 2.39 7.79
CA ARG A 87 5.79 1.98 9.16
C ARG A 87 5.39 3.01 10.21
N HIS A 88 5.47 4.28 9.87
CA HIS A 88 5.08 5.36 10.78
C HIS A 88 3.58 5.31 11.09
N VAL A 89 2.73 5.19 10.06
CA VAL A 89 1.28 5.15 10.27
C VAL A 89 0.78 3.82 10.80
N GLY A 90 1.46 2.70 10.46
CA GLY A 90 1.15 1.36 10.95
C GLY A 90 1.68 1.04 12.36
N ARG A 91 2.34 1.99 13.04
CA ARG A 91 2.87 1.77 14.39
C ARG A 91 1.76 1.51 15.42
N PRO A 92 1.98 0.69 16.46
CA PRO A 92 1.03 0.54 17.54
C PRO A 92 0.69 1.91 18.18
N GLY A 93 -0.60 2.20 18.34
CA GLY A 93 -1.06 3.49 18.88
C GLY A 93 -0.94 4.68 17.91
N GLY A 94 -0.66 4.46 16.63
CA GLY A 94 -0.65 5.48 15.59
C GLY A 94 -2.04 6.10 15.36
N ASP A 95 -2.08 7.29 14.78
CA ASP A 95 -3.34 7.96 14.44
C ASP A 95 -4.00 7.24 13.25
N ARG A 96 -5.26 6.84 13.45
CA ARG A 96 -6.04 6.18 12.42
C ARG A 96 -6.28 7.08 11.20
N ARG A 97 -6.44 8.38 11.39
CA ARG A 97 -6.66 9.32 10.28
C ARG A 97 -5.44 9.43 9.38
N GLU A 98 -4.24 9.44 9.98
CA GLU A 98 -2.97 9.38 9.22
C GLU A 98 -2.89 8.08 8.42
N ASN A 99 -3.24 6.95 9.04
CA ASN A 99 -3.27 5.65 8.36
C ASN A 99 -4.25 5.65 7.19
N ASP A 100 -5.51 6.04 7.41
CA ASP A 100 -6.57 6.07 6.39
C ASP A 100 -6.17 6.98 5.21
N ALA A 101 -5.52 8.12 5.46
CA ALA A 101 -5.03 9.02 4.43
C ALA A 101 -3.91 8.37 3.59
N VAL A 102 -2.95 7.70 4.21
CA VAL A 102 -1.87 6.99 3.50
C VAL A 102 -2.42 5.80 2.71
N VAL A 103 -3.33 5.02 3.27
CA VAL A 103 -4.01 3.93 2.57
C VAL A 103 -4.75 4.44 1.34
N SER A 104 -5.50 5.54 1.47
CA SER A 104 -6.20 6.16 0.34
C SER A 104 -5.24 6.60 -0.77
N ALA A 105 -4.11 7.23 -0.42
CA ALA A 105 -3.09 7.64 -1.37
C ALA A 105 -2.44 6.43 -2.08
N LEU A 106 -2.15 5.35 -1.36
CA LEU A 106 -1.62 4.11 -1.93
C LEU A 106 -2.64 3.43 -2.86
N VAL A 107 -3.93 3.40 -2.49
CA VAL A 107 -5.00 2.84 -3.34
C VAL A 107 -5.12 3.62 -4.65
N ALA A 108 -4.98 4.95 -4.61
CA ALA A 108 -5.00 5.78 -5.81
C ALA A 108 -3.86 5.40 -6.79
N LEU A 109 -2.68 5.04 -6.29
CA LEU A 109 -1.56 4.58 -7.13
C LEU A 109 -1.85 3.26 -7.87
N LEU A 110 -2.71 2.38 -7.33
CA LEU A 110 -3.06 1.13 -8.01
C LEU A 110 -3.92 1.35 -9.26
N SER A 111 -4.72 2.42 -9.28
CA SER A 111 -5.58 2.80 -10.42
C SER A 111 -4.90 3.77 -11.38
N SER A 112 -3.70 4.25 -11.08
CA SER A 112 -2.92 5.15 -11.92
C SER A 112 -2.17 4.40 -13.02
N ALA A 113 -1.54 5.15 -13.93
CA ALA A 113 -0.68 4.61 -14.99
C ALA A 113 0.70 4.15 -14.52
N GLN A 114 0.90 3.91 -13.23
CA GLN A 114 2.17 3.46 -12.65
C GLN A 114 2.60 2.11 -13.22
N SER A 115 3.91 1.91 -13.31
CA SER A 115 4.49 0.65 -13.78
C SER A 115 4.16 -0.54 -12.87
N VAL A 116 4.28 -1.75 -13.40
CA VAL A 116 4.11 -2.99 -12.64
C VAL A 116 5.01 -3.05 -11.41
N PRO A 117 6.32 -2.68 -11.47
CA PRO A 117 7.18 -2.66 -10.28
C PRO A 117 6.70 -1.74 -9.17
N VAL A 118 6.25 -0.52 -9.49
CA VAL A 118 5.71 0.42 -8.50
C VAL A 118 4.42 -0.11 -7.89
N ARG A 119 3.47 -0.55 -8.72
CA ARG A 119 2.21 -1.14 -8.26
C ARG A 119 2.42 -2.37 -7.36
N ARG A 120 3.42 -3.19 -7.66
CA ARG A 120 3.81 -4.34 -6.83
C ARG A 120 4.25 -3.91 -5.43
N GLU A 121 5.09 -2.88 -5.32
CA GLU A 121 5.48 -2.35 -4.02
C GLU A 121 4.30 -1.73 -3.27
N VAL A 122 3.42 -1.02 -3.96
CA VAL A 122 2.20 -0.45 -3.37
C VAL A 122 1.28 -1.54 -2.79
N VAL A 123 1.07 -2.65 -3.52
CA VAL A 123 0.28 -3.80 -3.00
C VAL A 123 0.92 -4.38 -1.75
N ARG A 124 2.26 -4.47 -1.70
CA ARG A 124 2.98 -4.94 -0.50
C ARG A 124 2.80 -3.99 0.68
N MET A 125 2.87 -2.67 0.44
CA MET A 125 2.60 -1.66 1.47
C MET A 125 1.18 -1.76 2.01
N LEU A 126 0.19 -1.90 1.13
CA LEU A 126 -1.21 -2.11 1.51
C LEU A 126 -1.43 -3.43 2.27
N SER A 127 -0.61 -4.45 2.05
CA SER A 127 -0.68 -5.68 2.84
C SER A 127 -0.29 -5.51 4.30
N GLU A 128 0.41 -4.43 4.65
CA GLU A 128 0.83 -4.12 6.03
C GLU A 128 -0.19 -3.25 6.77
N ILE A 129 -0.78 -2.26 6.08
CA ILE A 129 -1.59 -1.22 6.72
C ILE A 129 -3.01 -1.10 6.18
N GLY A 130 -3.34 -1.79 5.06
CA GLY A 130 -4.65 -1.71 4.43
C GLY A 130 -5.73 -2.46 5.21
N GLY A 131 -6.96 -1.98 5.05
CA GLY A 131 -8.19 -2.59 5.57
C GLY A 131 -9.19 -2.87 4.45
N ASP A 132 -10.48 -2.96 4.83
CA ASP A 132 -11.57 -3.27 3.90
C ASP A 132 -11.67 -2.27 2.72
N GLU A 133 -11.28 -1.02 2.92
CA GLU A 133 -11.24 0.05 1.91
C GLU A 133 -10.26 -0.22 0.77
N SER A 134 -9.19 -0.97 1.03
CA SER A 134 -8.19 -1.34 0.02
C SER A 134 -8.55 -2.60 -0.78
N VAL A 135 -9.47 -3.41 -0.26
CA VAL A 135 -9.83 -4.71 -0.84
C VAL A 135 -10.33 -4.61 -2.28
N PRO A 136 -11.22 -3.68 -2.68
CA PRO A 136 -11.69 -3.60 -4.06
C PRO A 136 -10.56 -3.39 -5.06
N ALA A 137 -9.66 -2.44 -4.79
CA ALA A 137 -8.52 -2.13 -5.66
C ALA A 137 -7.54 -3.30 -5.77
N ILE A 138 -7.20 -3.94 -4.64
CA ILE A 138 -6.32 -5.11 -4.63
C ILE A 138 -6.97 -6.29 -5.35
N SER A 139 -8.28 -6.53 -5.14
CA SER A 139 -9.02 -7.63 -5.76
C SER A 139 -9.05 -7.54 -7.28
N SER A 140 -9.12 -6.34 -7.86
CA SER A 140 -9.07 -6.14 -9.31
C SER A 140 -7.78 -6.65 -9.94
N LEU A 141 -6.67 -6.68 -9.16
CA LEU A 141 -5.37 -7.15 -9.61
C LEU A 141 -5.23 -8.68 -9.64
N LEU A 142 -6.18 -9.44 -9.09
CA LEU A 142 -6.15 -10.91 -9.11
C LEU A 142 -6.26 -11.49 -10.54
N SER A 143 -6.77 -10.71 -11.48
CA SER A 143 -6.79 -11.06 -12.91
C SER A 143 -5.55 -10.59 -13.68
N HIS A 144 -4.68 -9.78 -13.07
CA HIS A 144 -3.49 -9.22 -13.72
C HIS A 144 -2.30 -10.18 -13.59
N GLY A 145 -1.80 -10.71 -14.69
CA GLY A 145 -0.76 -11.74 -14.72
C GLY A 145 0.45 -11.46 -13.83
N ASP A 146 0.96 -10.23 -13.86
CA ASP A 146 2.18 -9.82 -13.15
C ASP A 146 1.97 -9.38 -11.69
N LEU A 147 0.70 -9.17 -11.26
CA LEU A 147 0.37 -8.65 -9.93
C LEU A 147 -0.53 -9.58 -9.12
N ARG A 148 -1.07 -10.65 -9.74
CA ARG A 148 -2.05 -11.53 -9.09
C ARG A 148 -1.52 -12.20 -7.82
N GLU A 149 -0.22 -12.52 -7.77
CA GLU A 149 0.38 -13.15 -6.58
C GLU A 149 0.52 -12.16 -5.43
N GLU A 150 0.98 -10.95 -5.70
CA GLU A 150 1.04 -9.90 -4.69
C GLU A 150 -0.35 -9.55 -4.19
N ALA A 151 -1.33 -9.44 -5.08
CA ALA A 151 -2.72 -9.18 -4.70
C ALA A 151 -3.28 -10.30 -3.81
N ARG A 152 -3.04 -11.57 -4.16
CA ARG A 152 -3.43 -12.73 -3.34
C ARG A 152 -2.79 -12.67 -1.96
N MET A 153 -1.47 -12.43 -1.90
CA MET A 153 -0.74 -12.34 -0.63
C MET A 153 -1.23 -11.17 0.24
N ALA A 154 -1.54 -10.03 -0.37
CA ALA A 154 -2.10 -8.90 0.36
C ALA A 154 -3.48 -9.23 0.95
N LEU A 155 -4.38 -9.82 0.15
CA LEU A 155 -5.70 -10.25 0.63
C LEU A 155 -5.63 -11.36 1.69
N GLU A 156 -4.60 -12.20 1.66
CA GLU A 156 -4.34 -13.19 2.72
C GLU A 156 -4.01 -12.51 4.05
N ARG A 157 -3.25 -11.41 4.03
CA ARG A 157 -2.76 -10.69 5.22
C ARG A 157 -3.78 -9.69 5.76
N ILE A 158 -4.51 -8.99 4.88
CA ILE A 158 -5.54 -8.01 5.29
C ILE A 158 -6.65 -8.74 6.06
N PRO A 159 -6.90 -8.38 7.33
CA PRO A 159 -7.94 -9.01 8.13
C PRO A 159 -9.35 -8.66 7.62
N GLY A 160 -10.34 -9.34 8.15
CA GLY A 160 -11.75 -9.02 7.87
C GLY A 160 -12.42 -9.96 6.87
N SER A 161 -13.71 -9.75 6.69
CA SER A 161 -14.57 -10.59 5.84
C SER A 161 -14.47 -10.22 4.36
N ALA A 162 -14.21 -8.95 4.05
CA ALA A 162 -14.14 -8.46 2.68
C ALA A 162 -12.97 -9.13 1.90
N SER A 163 -11.78 -9.13 2.47
CA SER A 163 -10.60 -9.79 1.90
C SER A 163 -10.78 -11.30 1.75
N LEU A 164 -11.41 -11.93 2.75
CA LEU A 164 -11.74 -13.35 2.70
C LEU A 164 -12.73 -13.67 1.57
N GLN A 165 -13.77 -12.83 1.41
CA GLN A 165 -14.75 -12.98 0.33
C GLN A 165 -14.11 -12.78 -1.05
N ALA A 166 -13.19 -11.84 -1.19
CA ALA A 166 -12.43 -11.63 -2.41
C ALA A 166 -11.62 -12.88 -2.81
N LEU A 167 -10.94 -13.51 -1.86
CA LEU A 167 -10.23 -14.78 -2.09
C LEU A 167 -11.20 -15.93 -2.48
N LYS A 168 -12.36 -16.03 -1.82
CA LYS A 168 -13.39 -17.03 -2.19
C LYS A 168 -13.91 -16.83 -3.61
N ASN A 169 -14.12 -15.59 -4.00
CA ASN A 169 -14.55 -15.26 -5.37
C ASN A 169 -13.45 -15.58 -6.38
N ALA A 170 -12.20 -15.22 -6.05
CA ALA A 170 -11.05 -15.55 -6.89
C ALA A 170 -10.90 -17.07 -7.11
N LEU A 171 -11.13 -17.90 -6.09
CA LEU A 171 -11.04 -19.35 -6.25
C LEU A 171 -12.00 -19.89 -7.31
N LYS A 172 -13.18 -19.28 -7.47
CA LYS A 172 -14.18 -19.68 -8.48
C LYS A 172 -13.72 -19.34 -9.90
N SER A 173 -13.17 -18.13 -10.10
CA SER A 173 -12.89 -17.54 -11.42
C SER A 173 -11.43 -17.61 -11.87
N ALA A 174 -10.49 -17.86 -10.97
CA ALA A 174 -9.06 -17.88 -11.29
C ALA A 174 -8.69 -18.96 -12.33
N PRO A 175 -7.62 -18.75 -13.12
CA PRO A 175 -7.02 -19.78 -13.95
C PRO A 175 -6.59 -21.00 -13.14
N LYS A 176 -6.57 -22.17 -13.78
CA LYS A 176 -6.31 -23.47 -13.12
C LYS A 176 -4.97 -23.47 -12.34
N ASP A 177 -3.93 -22.90 -12.91
CA ASP A 177 -2.60 -22.78 -12.30
C ASP A 177 -2.60 -21.92 -11.04
N PHE A 178 -3.43 -20.87 -11.00
CA PHE A 178 -3.51 -19.93 -9.89
C PHE A 178 -4.48 -20.37 -8.77
N LYS A 179 -5.45 -21.25 -9.08
CA LYS A 179 -6.40 -21.76 -8.08
C LYS A 179 -5.74 -22.43 -6.88
N LEU A 180 -4.64 -23.12 -7.10
CA LEU A 180 -3.89 -23.78 -6.01
C LEU A 180 -3.35 -22.77 -4.99
N ASN A 181 -2.84 -21.62 -5.48
CA ASN A 181 -2.29 -20.57 -4.64
C ASN A 181 -3.41 -19.86 -3.85
N VAL A 182 -4.55 -19.61 -4.50
CA VAL A 182 -5.73 -19.01 -3.84
C VAL A 182 -6.29 -19.97 -2.79
N ALA A 183 -6.38 -21.28 -3.08
CA ALA A 183 -6.81 -22.28 -2.13
C ALA A 183 -5.90 -22.34 -0.89
N GLN A 184 -4.59 -22.18 -1.08
CA GLN A 184 -3.64 -22.11 0.01
C GLN A 184 -3.85 -20.86 0.89
N SER A 185 -4.10 -19.69 0.30
CA SER A 185 -4.44 -18.48 1.05
C SER A 185 -5.71 -18.62 1.88
N LEU A 186 -6.73 -19.28 1.32
CA LEU A 186 -7.95 -19.57 2.07
C LEU A 186 -7.70 -20.48 3.27
N ARG A 187 -6.85 -21.52 3.11
CA ARG A 187 -6.45 -22.38 4.23
C ARG A 187 -5.65 -21.63 5.29
N ALA A 188 -4.73 -20.76 4.88
CA ALA A 188 -3.98 -19.89 5.80
C ALA A 188 -4.91 -18.98 6.63
N ARG A 189 -6.08 -18.63 6.05
CA ARG A 189 -7.16 -17.88 6.71
C ARG A 189 -8.14 -18.78 7.48
N GLY A 190 -7.85 -20.08 7.68
CA GLY A 190 -8.67 -21.01 8.44
C GLY A 190 -9.91 -21.53 7.69
N VAL A 191 -9.99 -21.36 6.38
CA VAL A 191 -11.10 -21.89 5.57
C VAL A 191 -10.77 -23.30 5.10
N GLU A 192 -11.67 -24.24 5.32
CA GLU A 192 -11.57 -25.56 4.71
C GLU A 192 -11.85 -25.47 3.21
N VAL A 193 -10.90 -25.96 2.39
CA VAL A 193 -11.00 -25.95 0.92
C VAL A 193 -10.81 -27.35 0.40
N GLN A 194 -11.88 -27.91 -0.19
CA GLN A 194 -11.87 -29.24 -0.80
C GLN A 194 -11.48 -29.19 -2.28
N GLY A 195 -11.03 -30.32 -2.83
CA GLY A 195 -10.75 -30.47 -4.26
C GLY A 195 -9.41 -29.91 -4.74
N TYR A 196 -8.60 -29.35 -3.85
CA TYR A 196 -7.26 -28.81 -4.16
C TYR A 196 -6.22 -29.54 -3.31
N ALA A 197 -5.38 -30.34 -3.94
CA ALA A 197 -4.35 -31.10 -3.23
C ALA A 197 -3.38 -30.14 -2.50
N CYS A 198 -3.12 -30.44 -1.24
CA CYS A 198 -2.09 -29.77 -0.45
C CYS A 198 -1.14 -30.84 0.08
N ARG A 199 0.13 -30.73 -0.25
CA ARG A 199 1.18 -31.59 0.32
C ARG A 199 2.17 -30.73 1.06
N LYS A 200 2.47 -31.11 2.29
CA LYS A 200 3.59 -30.53 3.03
C LYS A 200 4.89 -30.92 2.29
N LEU A 201 5.71 -29.93 1.97
CA LEU A 201 7.04 -30.19 1.45
C LEU A 201 7.85 -30.88 2.55
N VAL A 202 8.24 -32.13 2.28
CA VAL A 202 9.15 -32.87 3.15
C VAL A 202 10.50 -32.88 2.45
N PRO A 203 11.60 -32.45 3.09
CA PRO A 203 12.93 -32.54 2.51
C PRO A 203 13.24 -33.98 2.11
N THR A 204 13.62 -34.21 0.86
CA THR A 204 14.00 -35.52 0.36
C THR A 204 15.38 -36.00 0.83
N LYS A 205 16.18 -35.06 1.34
CA LYS A 205 17.48 -35.33 1.98
C LYS A 205 17.50 -34.72 3.37
N GLN A 206 17.75 -35.52 4.37
CA GLN A 206 18.10 -35.07 5.70
C GLN A 206 19.59 -34.77 5.72
N THR A 207 19.99 -33.52 5.84
CA THR A 207 21.38 -33.17 6.07
C THR A 207 21.66 -33.35 7.57
N GLN A 208 22.36 -34.43 7.93
CA GLN A 208 22.89 -34.57 9.27
C GLN A 208 24.12 -33.67 9.39
N VAL A 209 23.98 -32.54 10.09
CA VAL A 209 25.12 -31.74 10.49
C VAL A 209 25.75 -32.45 11.71
N LYS A 210 26.94 -33.01 11.55
CA LYS A 210 27.71 -33.49 12.70
C LYS A 210 28.18 -32.27 13.49
N PRO A 211 28.02 -32.27 14.83
CA PRO A 211 28.64 -31.25 15.67
C PRO A 211 30.15 -31.23 15.41
N VAL A 212 30.72 -30.05 15.26
CA VAL A 212 32.18 -29.90 15.26
C VAL A 212 32.59 -30.12 16.69
N ASP A 213 33.37 -31.20 16.95
CA ASP A 213 33.91 -31.45 18.26
C ASP A 213 34.68 -30.22 18.72
N ALA A 214 34.24 -29.62 19.85
CA ALA A 214 34.97 -28.54 20.49
C ALA A 214 36.34 -29.08 20.92
N ARG A 215 37.40 -28.50 20.37
CA ARG A 215 38.77 -28.74 20.81
C ARG A 215 39.06 -27.97 22.10
#